data_7e7847d6dd2ab9971c8d76a5254ccf9f
#
_entry.id   7e7847d6dd2ab9971c8d76a5254ccf9f
#
_cell.length_a   1.000
_cell.length_b   1.000
_cell.length_c   1.000
_cell.angle_alpha   90.00
_cell.angle_beta   90.00
_cell.angle_gamma   90.00
#
_symmetry.space_group_name_H-M   'P 1'
#
loop_
_entity.id
_entity.type
_entity.pdbx_description
1 polymer ?
#
loop_
_entity_poly.entity_id
_entity_poly.type
_entity_poly.pdbx_seq_one_letter_code
_entity_poly.pdbx_strand_id
1 'polypeptide(L)'
;DLRCEAHTYPDGTVGMHDVDFSVYPDEVVALVGGNGAGKSTLLEHLNATLVPDEGELVVDGTVITEGNEAYARNEVGFVFQDADTQLVAPTVLDDVLFGLQNYGTTGEAAEQRAREALTTVDAAHLEDRVPHYLSGGEKRLVGLAGVLVLEPRVVVLDEPLAGLDPERSRLVAERVQQVHQEGISVVLSTHDLAFAAEMADRVCVMDDGNVIGRGTPREVFYDNDLLEQANLRPPTAVRVALDAGLDVDSRPVTDADLVKLLPDHAMPSEPIRAESLDGTQKK
;
A
#
# COMPACT_ATOMS: atom_id res chain seq x y z
N ASP A 1 13.34 -3.37 -10.66
CA ASP A 1 12.79 -3.69 -11.99
C ASP A 1 12.37 -5.15 -12.03
N LEU A 2 11.16 -5.43 -12.49
CA LEU A 2 10.63 -6.77 -12.72
C LEU A 2 10.23 -6.89 -14.19
N ARG A 3 10.75 -7.90 -14.86
CA ARG A 3 10.24 -8.40 -16.14
C ARG A 3 9.77 -9.81 -15.94
N CYS A 4 8.49 -10.06 -16.15
CA CYS A 4 7.89 -11.38 -16.06
C CYS A 4 7.16 -11.70 -17.36
N GLU A 5 7.70 -12.63 -18.13
CA GLU A 5 7.05 -13.13 -19.34
C GLU A 5 5.92 -14.09 -18.97
N ALA A 6 6.14 -14.92 -17.94
CA ALA A 6 5.11 -15.79 -17.39
C ALA A 6 5.39 -16.20 -15.93
N HIS A 7 4.31 -16.30 -15.15
CA HIS A 7 4.29 -17.01 -13.87
C HIS A 7 3.01 -17.82 -13.76
N THR A 8 3.16 -19.13 -13.55
CA THR A 8 2.03 -20.06 -13.44
C THR A 8 2.09 -20.80 -12.10
N TYR A 9 1.01 -20.74 -11.34
CA TYR A 9 0.90 -21.47 -10.09
C TYR A 9 0.87 -22.99 -10.31
N PRO A 10 1.21 -23.79 -9.28
CA PRO A 10 1.27 -25.28 -9.41
C PRO A 10 -0.05 -25.93 -9.82
N ASP A 11 -1.18 -25.25 -9.63
CA ASP A 11 -2.50 -25.72 -10.06
C ASP A 11 -2.82 -25.41 -11.54
N GLY A 12 -1.89 -24.77 -12.25
CA GLY A 12 -2.03 -24.38 -13.65
C GLY A 12 -2.67 -23.01 -13.87
N THR A 13 -3.00 -22.27 -12.80
CA THR A 13 -3.52 -20.91 -12.91
C THR A 13 -2.40 -19.95 -13.32
N VAL A 14 -2.62 -19.19 -14.40
CA VAL A 14 -1.70 -18.11 -14.79
C VAL A 14 -1.87 -16.96 -13.81
N GLY A 15 -0.82 -16.65 -13.08
CA GLY A 15 -0.82 -15.57 -12.08
C GLY A 15 -0.43 -14.22 -12.69
N MET A 16 0.51 -14.23 -13.66
CA MET A 16 1.03 -13.02 -14.30
C MET A 16 1.67 -13.34 -15.65
N HIS A 17 1.53 -12.44 -16.62
CA HIS A 17 2.16 -12.57 -17.92
C HIS A 17 2.45 -11.20 -18.55
N ASP A 18 3.50 -11.12 -19.37
CA ASP A 18 3.88 -9.92 -20.14
C ASP A 18 4.01 -8.65 -19.27
N VAL A 19 4.49 -8.79 -18.03
CA VAL A 19 4.65 -7.67 -17.10
C VAL A 19 6.06 -7.08 -17.20
N ASP A 20 6.10 -5.76 -17.42
CA ASP A 20 7.29 -4.91 -17.25
C ASP A 20 6.96 -3.84 -16.22
N PHE A 21 7.58 -3.94 -15.03
CA PHE A 21 7.28 -3.08 -13.89
C PHE A 21 8.56 -2.58 -13.22
N SER A 22 8.62 -1.28 -12.97
CA SER A 22 9.77 -0.63 -12.33
C SER A 22 9.30 0.28 -11.20
N VAL A 23 10.09 0.38 -10.14
CA VAL A 23 9.93 1.33 -9.04
C VAL A 23 11.13 2.24 -9.04
N TYR A 24 10.92 3.55 -8.97
CA TYR A 24 11.96 4.54 -8.91
C TYR A 24 12.16 5.06 -7.48
N PRO A 25 13.35 5.61 -7.15
CA PRO A 25 13.58 6.25 -5.86
C PRO A 25 12.56 7.38 -5.60
N ASP A 26 12.14 7.51 -4.34
CA ASP A 26 11.18 8.54 -3.88
C ASP A 26 9.84 8.51 -4.64
N GLU A 27 9.35 7.32 -5.00
CA GLU A 27 8.10 7.14 -5.73
C GLU A 27 7.08 6.36 -4.90
N VAL A 28 5.83 6.78 -4.92
CA VAL A 28 4.68 5.99 -4.47
C VAL A 28 3.93 5.46 -5.69
N VAL A 29 3.89 4.13 -5.85
CA VAL A 29 3.19 3.45 -6.94
C VAL A 29 1.97 2.72 -6.40
N ALA A 30 0.78 3.01 -6.93
CA ALA A 30 -0.42 2.25 -6.62
C ALA A 30 -0.73 1.25 -7.74
N LEU A 31 -0.89 -0.03 -7.37
CA LEU A 31 -1.44 -1.07 -8.21
C LEU A 31 -2.95 -1.15 -7.99
N VAL A 32 -3.73 -0.87 -9.02
CA VAL A 32 -5.19 -0.94 -8.97
C VAL A 32 -5.72 -1.98 -9.95
N GLY A 33 -6.84 -2.59 -9.64
CA GLY A 33 -7.44 -3.63 -10.48
C GLY A 33 -8.47 -4.43 -9.70
N GLY A 34 -9.28 -5.20 -10.40
CA GLY A 34 -10.26 -6.09 -9.80
C GLY A 34 -9.66 -7.18 -8.91
N ASN A 35 -10.52 -7.93 -8.21
CA ASN A 35 -10.07 -9.13 -7.50
C ASN A 35 -9.62 -10.17 -8.52
N GLY A 36 -8.45 -10.79 -8.28
CA GLY A 36 -7.86 -11.75 -9.21
C GLY A 36 -7.08 -11.13 -10.38
N ALA A 37 -6.93 -9.79 -10.46
CA ALA A 37 -6.17 -9.13 -11.52
C ALA A 37 -4.65 -9.38 -11.49
N GLY A 38 -4.12 -10.10 -10.48
CA GLY A 38 -2.69 -10.41 -10.37
C GLY A 38 -1.90 -9.46 -9.46
N LYS A 39 -2.55 -8.52 -8.75
CA LYS A 39 -1.87 -7.51 -7.92
C LYS A 39 -0.94 -8.14 -6.87
N SER A 40 -1.47 -9.03 -6.01
CA SER A 40 -0.66 -9.70 -4.98
C SER A 40 0.46 -10.53 -5.58
N THR A 41 0.20 -11.21 -6.71
CA THR A 41 1.23 -11.96 -7.45
C THR A 41 2.38 -11.05 -7.89
N LEU A 42 2.07 -9.87 -8.45
CA LEU A 42 3.10 -8.90 -8.83
C LEU A 42 3.87 -8.42 -7.59
N LEU A 43 3.17 -8.07 -6.52
CA LEU A 43 3.81 -7.61 -5.29
C LEU A 43 4.74 -8.66 -4.69
N GLU A 44 4.34 -9.94 -4.67
CA GLU A 44 5.16 -11.05 -4.16
C GLU A 44 6.41 -11.31 -5.01
N HIS A 45 6.40 -10.97 -6.30
CA HIS A 45 7.60 -11.00 -7.13
C HIS A 45 8.59 -9.91 -6.76
N LEU A 46 8.12 -8.70 -6.36
CA LEU A 46 9.03 -7.59 -6.07
C LEU A 46 10.02 -7.87 -4.93
N ASN A 47 9.63 -8.69 -3.96
CA ASN A 47 10.51 -9.09 -2.85
C ASN A 47 11.03 -10.53 -2.95
N ALA A 48 10.91 -11.15 -4.12
CA ALA A 48 11.31 -12.54 -4.36
C ALA A 48 10.65 -13.57 -3.42
N THR A 49 9.40 -13.33 -2.99
CA THR A 49 8.54 -14.38 -2.40
C THR A 49 8.11 -15.34 -3.50
N LEU A 50 7.76 -14.82 -4.67
CA LEU A 50 7.63 -15.54 -5.91
C LEU A 50 8.77 -15.14 -6.85
N VAL A 51 9.17 -16.08 -7.71
CA VAL A 51 10.16 -15.83 -8.77
C VAL A 51 9.47 -16.12 -10.10
N PRO A 52 9.65 -15.29 -11.15
CA PRO A 52 9.02 -15.55 -12.44
C PRO A 52 9.54 -16.85 -13.05
N ASP A 53 8.66 -17.64 -13.68
CA ASP A 53 9.06 -18.84 -14.41
C ASP A 53 9.92 -18.47 -15.61
N GLU A 54 9.55 -17.37 -16.29
CA GLU A 54 10.30 -16.77 -17.39
C GLU A 54 10.39 -15.25 -17.16
N GLY A 55 11.63 -14.72 -17.17
CA GLY A 55 11.90 -13.30 -16.91
C GLY A 55 13.00 -13.07 -15.89
N GLU A 56 13.04 -11.88 -15.31
CA GLU A 56 14.04 -11.50 -14.31
C GLU A 56 13.51 -10.46 -13.30
N LEU A 57 13.99 -10.56 -12.07
CA LEU A 57 13.87 -9.51 -11.05
C LEU A 57 15.25 -8.89 -10.82
N VAL A 58 15.33 -7.56 -10.88
CA VAL A 58 16.55 -6.79 -10.59
C VAL A 58 16.25 -5.84 -9.43
N VAL A 59 16.98 -5.97 -8.33
CA VAL A 59 16.87 -5.11 -7.15
C VAL A 59 18.20 -4.37 -6.99
N ASP A 60 18.15 -3.04 -7.04
CA ASP A 60 19.34 -2.15 -6.94
C ASP A 60 20.50 -2.62 -7.82
N GLY A 61 20.22 -2.94 -9.09
CA GLY A 61 21.20 -3.41 -10.07
C GLY A 61 21.66 -4.86 -9.89
N THR A 62 21.16 -5.57 -8.88
CA THR A 62 21.46 -6.98 -8.63
C THR A 62 20.36 -7.86 -9.19
N VAL A 63 20.71 -8.76 -10.13
CA VAL A 63 19.76 -9.78 -10.63
C VAL A 63 19.49 -10.79 -9.52
N ILE A 64 18.23 -11.03 -9.24
CA ILE A 64 17.78 -11.99 -8.24
C ILE A 64 17.65 -13.37 -8.89
N THR A 65 18.28 -14.35 -8.25
CA THR A 65 18.35 -15.74 -8.70
C THR A 65 18.16 -16.66 -7.51
N GLU A 66 18.03 -17.97 -7.75
CA GLU A 66 18.01 -18.98 -6.70
C GLU A 66 19.28 -18.85 -5.82
N GLY A 67 19.08 -18.59 -4.52
CA GLY A 67 20.13 -18.49 -3.51
C GLY A 67 20.51 -17.07 -3.09
N ASN A 68 20.03 -16.00 -3.76
CA ASN A 68 20.22 -14.61 -3.31
C ASN A 68 18.91 -13.85 -3.03
N GLU A 69 17.77 -14.53 -2.94
CA GLU A 69 16.45 -13.93 -2.68
C GLU A 69 16.42 -13.16 -1.35
N ALA A 70 17.25 -13.57 -0.37
CA ALA A 70 17.38 -12.88 0.90
C ALA A 70 17.83 -11.41 0.72
N TYR A 71 18.62 -11.11 -0.32
CA TYR A 71 18.99 -9.74 -0.66
C TYR A 71 17.75 -8.93 -1.07
N ALA A 72 16.91 -9.48 -1.97
CA ALA A 72 15.68 -8.80 -2.37
C ALA A 72 14.76 -8.55 -1.16
N ARG A 73 14.59 -9.51 -0.26
CA ARG A 73 13.76 -9.38 0.94
C ARG A 73 14.28 -8.36 1.95
N ASN A 74 15.58 -8.09 1.96
CA ASN A 74 16.15 -7.04 2.80
C ASN A 74 15.92 -5.66 2.20
N GLU A 75 16.10 -5.50 0.90
CA GLU A 75 15.95 -4.22 0.20
C GLU A 75 14.48 -3.85 -0.06
N VAL A 76 13.60 -4.85 -0.19
CA VAL A 76 12.18 -4.73 -0.50
C VAL A 76 11.37 -5.40 0.61
N GLY A 77 10.93 -4.61 1.56
CA GLY A 77 10.11 -5.08 2.66
C GLY A 77 8.66 -5.30 2.25
N PHE A 78 8.01 -6.33 2.76
CA PHE A 78 6.64 -6.71 2.38
C PHE A 78 5.70 -6.75 3.58
N VAL A 79 4.59 -6.03 3.51
CA VAL A 79 3.49 -6.06 4.46
C VAL A 79 2.30 -6.77 3.82
N PHE A 80 1.91 -7.91 4.39
CA PHE A 80 0.84 -8.75 3.85
C PHE A 80 -0.56 -8.17 4.10
N GLN A 81 -1.50 -8.51 3.23
CA GLN A 81 -2.91 -8.16 3.37
C GLN A 81 -3.49 -8.69 4.69
N ASP A 82 -3.20 -9.94 5.03
CA ASP A 82 -3.59 -10.55 6.30
C ASP A 82 -2.47 -10.38 7.34
N ALA A 83 -2.62 -9.37 8.19
CA ALA A 83 -1.67 -9.11 9.25
C ALA A 83 -1.56 -10.24 10.29
N ASP A 84 -2.57 -11.12 10.43
CA ASP A 84 -2.51 -12.28 11.33
C ASP A 84 -1.50 -13.33 10.84
N THR A 85 -1.24 -13.40 9.55
CA THR A 85 -0.24 -14.32 8.99
C THR A 85 1.18 -13.80 9.12
N GLN A 86 1.35 -12.50 9.34
CA GLN A 86 2.65 -11.86 9.44
C GLN A 86 3.19 -11.89 10.88
N LEU A 87 2.32 -11.76 11.89
CA LEU A 87 2.70 -11.61 13.29
C LEU A 87 2.66 -12.98 14.02
N VAL A 88 3.82 -13.50 14.38
CA VAL A 88 3.99 -14.88 14.89
C VAL A 88 4.65 -14.99 16.25
N ALA A 89 5.25 -13.91 16.76
CA ALA A 89 6.01 -13.93 18.01
C ALA A 89 5.13 -13.75 19.27
N PRO A 90 5.64 -14.04 20.47
CA PRO A 90 4.89 -13.90 21.71
C PRO A 90 4.54 -12.46 22.08
N THR A 91 5.40 -11.48 21.75
CA THR A 91 5.19 -10.05 21.96
C THR A 91 5.41 -9.25 20.69
N VAL A 92 4.89 -8.04 20.65
CA VAL A 92 5.09 -7.10 19.54
C VAL A 92 6.58 -6.78 19.36
N LEU A 93 7.32 -6.57 20.45
CA LEU A 93 8.76 -6.32 20.37
C LEU A 93 9.51 -7.52 19.79
N ASP A 94 9.16 -8.74 20.22
CA ASP A 94 9.76 -9.96 19.69
C ASP A 94 9.49 -10.13 18.18
N ASP A 95 8.28 -9.74 17.72
CA ASP A 95 7.91 -9.80 16.29
C ASP A 95 8.78 -8.85 15.45
N VAL A 96 8.94 -7.61 15.91
CA VAL A 96 9.81 -6.64 15.21
C VAL A 96 11.27 -7.06 15.25
N LEU A 97 11.73 -7.66 16.35
CA LEU A 97 13.09 -8.21 16.48
C LEU A 97 13.34 -9.40 15.55
N PHE A 98 12.31 -10.16 15.20
CA PHE A 98 12.45 -11.39 14.43
C PHE A 98 13.16 -11.16 13.07
N GLY A 99 12.83 -10.07 12.39
CA GLY A 99 13.51 -9.68 11.16
C GLY A 99 15.03 -9.49 11.37
N LEU A 100 15.41 -8.67 12.36
CA LEU A 100 16.82 -8.40 12.67
C LEU A 100 17.61 -9.66 13.05
N GLN A 101 17.00 -10.55 13.84
CA GLN A 101 17.62 -11.80 14.26
C GLN A 101 17.91 -12.73 13.08
N ASN A 102 17.01 -12.80 12.11
CA ASN A 102 17.21 -13.59 10.89
C ASN A 102 18.39 -13.10 10.03
N TYR A 103 18.72 -11.80 10.14
CA TYR A 103 19.88 -11.19 9.48
C TYR A 103 21.10 -11.08 10.41
N GLY A 104 21.08 -11.75 11.58
CA GLY A 104 22.22 -11.88 12.50
C GLY A 104 22.44 -10.68 13.41
N THR A 105 21.53 -9.71 13.47
CA THR A 105 21.58 -8.58 14.40
C THR A 105 20.83 -8.94 15.68
N THR A 106 21.52 -8.93 16.82
CA THR A 106 20.98 -9.36 18.12
C THR A 106 21.45 -8.43 19.26
N GLY A 107 20.87 -8.59 20.45
CA GLY A 107 21.25 -7.86 21.66
C GLY A 107 20.68 -6.45 21.72
N GLU A 108 21.26 -5.60 22.58
CA GLU A 108 20.73 -4.28 22.93
C GLU A 108 20.57 -3.35 21.71
N ALA A 109 21.48 -3.44 20.74
CA ALA A 109 21.38 -2.66 19.50
C ALA A 109 20.16 -3.05 18.65
N ALA A 110 19.82 -4.35 18.55
CA ALA A 110 18.63 -4.80 17.88
C ALA A 110 17.36 -4.33 18.59
N GLU A 111 17.32 -4.43 19.91
CA GLU A 111 16.17 -3.94 20.70
C GLU A 111 15.95 -2.45 20.52
N GLN A 112 17.03 -1.66 20.50
CA GLN A 112 16.94 -0.22 20.27
C GLN A 112 16.32 0.08 18.89
N ARG A 113 16.81 -0.57 17.83
CA ARG A 113 16.26 -0.41 16.47
C ARG A 113 14.80 -0.83 16.40
N ALA A 114 14.42 -1.93 17.06
CA ALA A 114 13.03 -2.39 17.09
C ALA A 114 12.09 -1.36 17.76
N ARG A 115 12.52 -0.76 18.88
CA ARG A 115 11.74 0.31 19.54
C ARG A 115 11.66 1.60 18.71
N GLU A 116 12.73 1.95 17.99
CA GLU A 116 12.73 3.07 17.07
C GLU A 116 11.73 2.83 15.92
N ALA A 117 11.74 1.64 15.32
CA ALA A 117 10.77 1.27 14.27
C ALA A 117 9.32 1.31 14.77
N LEU A 118 9.05 0.80 15.99
CA LEU A 118 7.73 0.91 16.63
C LEU A 118 7.33 2.37 16.89
N THR A 119 8.29 3.22 17.23
CA THR A 119 8.04 4.65 17.45
C THR A 119 7.68 5.36 16.14
N THR A 120 8.36 5.05 15.05
CA THR A 120 8.07 5.61 13.71
C THR A 120 6.62 5.38 13.30
N VAL A 121 6.05 4.22 13.62
CA VAL A 121 4.66 3.89 13.27
C VAL A 121 3.64 4.18 14.39
N ASP A 122 4.04 4.86 15.48
CA ASP A 122 3.21 5.17 16.66
C ASP A 122 2.69 3.93 17.41
N ALA A 123 3.44 2.83 17.36
CA ALA A 123 3.11 1.56 18.01
C ALA A 123 3.98 1.21 19.22
N ALA A 124 4.84 2.12 19.71
CA ALA A 124 5.74 1.86 20.84
C ALA A 124 5.00 1.44 22.12
N HIS A 125 3.80 1.95 22.35
CA HIS A 125 2.95 1.62 23.49
C HIS A 125 2.41 0.17 23.47
N LEU A 126 2.64 -0.57 22.38
CA LEU A 126 2.20 -1.94 22.18
C LEU A 126 3.32 -2.97 22.42
N GLU A 127 4.58 -2.55 22.73
CA GLU A 127 5.77 -3.42 22.70
C GLU A 127 5.62 -4.73 23.49
N ASP A 128 4.96 -4.68 24.66
CA ASP A 128 4.73 -5.83 25.53
C ASP A 128 3.42 -6.59 25.24
N ARG A 129 2.62 -6.12 24.27
CA ARG A 129 1.34 -6.76 23.95
C ARG A 129 1.54 -8.03 23.13
N VAL A 130 0.62 -8.96 23.31
CA VAL A 130 0.54 -10.15 22.46
C VAL A 130 -0.12 -9.77 21.14
N PRO A 131 0.52 -10.00 19.97
CA PRO A 131 0.02 -9.57 18.67
C PRO A 131 -1.41 -10.03 18.35
N HIS A 132 -1.77 -11.23 18.77
CA HIS A 132 -3.11 -11.79 18.53
C HIS A 132 -4.25 -10.94 19.11
N TYR A 133 -4.01 -10.19 20.19
CA TYR A 133 -5.03 -9.34 20.83
C TYR A 133 -5.08 -7.90 20.33
N LEU A 134 -4.27 -7.57 19.33
CA LEU A 134 -4.29 -6.26 18.70
C LEU A 134 -5.48 -6.12 17.75
N SER A 135 -5.94 -4.88 17.57
CA SER A 135 -6.88 -4.54 16.50
C SER A 135 -6.22 -4.66 15.12
N GLY A 136 -7.03 -4.78 14.06
CA GLY A 136 -6.50 -4.88 12.70
C GLY A 136 -5.57 -3.74 12.29
N GLY A 137 -5.88 -2.49 12.69
CA GLY A 137 -5.00 -1.34 12.44
C GLY A 137 -3.68 -1.43 13.21
N GLU A 138 -3.71 -1.79 14.51
CA GLU A 138 -2.50 -1.98 15.31
C GLU A 138 -1.61 -3.09 14.73
N LYS A 139 -2.20 -4.21 14.30
CA LYS A 139 -1.45 -5.30 13.64
C LYS A 139 -0.74 -4.82 12.36
N ARG A 140 -1.39 -3.99 11.55
CA ARG A 140 -0.77 -3.44 10.33
C ARG A 140 0.39 -2.49 10.64
N LEU A 141 0.25 -1.64 11.66
CA LEU A 141 1.34 -0.78 12.12
C LEU A 141 2.52 -1.60 12.66
N VAL A 142 2.26 -2.65 13.44
CA VAL A 142 3.31 -3.55 13.93
C VAL A 142 3.97 -4.31 12.77
N GLY A 143 3.19 -4.80 11.81
CA GLY A 143 3.73 -5.43 10.59
C GLY A 143 4.61 -4.47 9.79
N LEU A 144 4.21 -3.21 9.68
CA LEU A 144 5.00 -2.16 9.04
C LEU A 144 6.31 -1.90 9.81
N ALA A 145 6.26 -1.82 11.16
CA ALA A 145 7.47 -1.68 11.98
C ALA A 145 8.44 -2.85 11.80
N GLY A 146 7.91 -4.10 11.72
CA GLY A 146 8.70 -5.32 11.49
C GLY A 146 9.42 -5.32 10.13
N VAL A 147 8.91 -4.57 9.17
CA VAL A 147 9.56 -4.35 7.87
C VAL A 147 10.55 -3.19 7.94
N LEU A 148 10.16 -2.06 8.50
CA LEU A 148 10.99 -0.84 8.59
C LEU A 148 12.26 -1.03 9.41
N VAL A 149 12.26 -1.93 10.40
CA VAL A 149 13.42 -2.24 11.23
C VAL A 149 14.63 -2.75 10.43
N LEU A 150 14.39 -3.26 9.21
CA LEU A 150 15.43 -3.70 8.27
C LEU A 150 15.98 -2.56 7.41
N GLU A 151 15.39 -1.35 7.49
CA GLU A 151 15.76 -0.17 6.69
C GLU A 151 15.69 -0.43 5.18
N PRO A 152 14.54 -0.95 4.67
CA PRO A 152 14.41 -1.29 3.27
C PRO A 152 14.40 -0.02 2.40
N ARG A 153 14.77 -0.15 1.12
CA ARG A 153 14.63 0.93 0.12
C ARG A 153 13.22 1.07 -0.41
N VAL A 154 12.49 -0.03 -0.45
CA VAL A 154 11.11 -0.10 -0.93
C VAL A 154 10.24 -0.83 0.10
N VAL A 155 9.09 -0.29 0.41
CA VAL A 155 8.05 -0.98 1.17
C VAL A 155 6.90 -1.32 0.26
N VAL A 156 6.55 -2.60 0.22
CA VAL A 156 5.42 -3.15 -0.52
C VAL A 156 4.28 -3.42 0.45
N LEU A 157 3.08 -2.93 0.15
CA LEU A 157 1.89 -3.03 0.99
C LEU A 157 0.75 -3.67 0.18
N ASP A 158 0.33 -4.85 0.55
CA ASP A 158 -0.82 -5.49 -0.10
C ASP A 158 -2.11 -5.13 0.63
N GLU A 159 -2.99 -4.36 -0.03
CA GLU A 159 -4.30 -3.89 0.47
C GLU A 159 -4.22 -3.32 1.92
N PRO A 160 -3.38 -2.29 2.18
CA PRO A 160 -3.06 -1.86 3.55
C PRO A 160 -4.26 -1.36 4.36
N LEU A 161 -5.35 -0.94 3.71
CA LEU A 161 -6.54 -0.40 4.37
C LEU A 161 -7.71 -1.38 4.42
N ALA A 162 -7.58 -2.57 3.80
CA ALA A 162 -8.70 -3.53 3.72
C ALA A 162 -9.22 -3.95 5.10
N GLY A 163 -10.53 -3.86 5.30
CA GLY A 163 -11.20 -4.28 6.54
C GLY A 163 -11.01 -3.34 7.74
N LEU A 164 -10.37 -2.18 7.57
CA LEU A 164 -10.25 -1.17 8.61
C LEU A 164 -11.45 -0.21 8.60
N ASP A 165 -11.80 0.31 9.77
CA ASP A 165 -12.70 1.45 9.88
C ASP A 165 -12.02 2.76 9.40
N PRO A 166 -12.80 3.83 9.11
CA PRO A 166 -12.24 5.06 8.55
C PRO A 166 -11.15 5.74 9.40
N GLU A 167 -11.26 5.67 10.74
CA GLU A 167 -10.27 6.27 11.64
C GLU A 167 -8.94 5.53 11.56
N ARG A 168 -8.98 4.19 11.61
CA ARG A 168 -7.78 3.36 11.49
C ARG A 168 -7.17 3.42 10.10
N SER A 169 -8.02 3.46 9.05
CA SER A 169 -7.56 3.64 7.68
C SER A 169 -6.75 4.93 7.53
N ARG A 170 -7.25 6.04 8.08
CA ARG A 170 -6.55 7.31 8.06
C ARG A 170 -5.21 7.24 8.80
N LEU A 171 -5.16 6.62 9.98
CA LEU A 171 -3.93 6.45 10.75
C LEU A 171 -2.88 5.65 9.96
N VAL A 172 -3.26 4.52 9.37
CA VAL A 172 -2.34 3.70 8.55
C VAL A 172 -1.86 4.49 7.34
N ALA A 173 -2.76 5.19 6.62
CA ALA A 173 -2.38 6.03 5.48
C ALA A 173 -1.39 7.14 5.86
N GLU A 174 -1.61 7.83 6.99
CA GLU A 174 -0.70 8.86 7.51
C GLU A 174 0.70 8.27 7.82
N ARG A 175 0.78 7.05 8.37
CA ARG A 175 2.07 6.39 8.64
C ARG A 175 2.78 5.96 7.36
N VAL A 176 2.06 5.44 6.38
CA VAL A 176 2.64 5.12 5.06
C VAL A 176 3.19 6.38 4.39
N GLN A 177 2.46 7.49 4.45
CA GLN A 177 2.93 8.76 3.92
C GLN A 177 4.17 9.29 4.66
N GLN A 178 4.23 9.15 5.99
CA GLN A 178 5.42 9.51 6.78
C GLN A 178 6.63 8.69 6.36
N VAL A 179 6.49 7.37 6.21
CA VAL A 179 7.56 6.46 5.75
C VAL A 179 8.08 6.90 4.38
N HIS A 180 7.19 7.26 3.45
CA HIS A 180 7.61 7.81 2.16
C HIS A 180 8.38 9.12 2.31
N GLN A 181 7.93 10.06 3.16
CA GLN A 181 8.62 11.33 3.41
C GLN A 181 10.03 11.15 4.02
N GLU A 182 10.31 10.01 4.62
CA GLU A 182 11.64 9.62 5.10
C GLU A 182 12.55 9.07 3.99
N GLY A 183 12.10 9.08 2.71
CA GLY A 183 12.86 8.69 1.53
C GLY A 183 12.71 7.23 1.12
N ILE A 184 11.74 6.51 1.68
CA ILE A 184 11.44 5.12 1.32
C ILE A 184 10.40 5.11 0.18
N SER A 185 10.70 4.42 -0.91
CA SER A 185 9.72 4.23 -1.99
C SER A 185 8.62 3.26 -1.55
N VAL A 186 7.39 3.49 -2.00
CA VAL A 186 6.23 2.67 -1.62
C VAL A 186 5.56 2.09 -2.84
N VAL A 187 5.27 0.80 -2.79
CA VAL A 187 4.36 0.15 -3.76
C VAL A 187 3.18 -0.39 -2.97
N LEU A 188 1.97 0.01 -3.33
CA LEU A 188 0.79 -0.49 -2.66
C LEU A 188 -0.24 -1.05 -3.64
N SER A 189 -0.90 -2.12 -3.28
CA SER A 189 -2.12 -2.55 -3.96
C SER A 189 -3.34 -1.95 -3.29
N THR A 190 -4.35 -1.61 -4.06
CA THR A 190 -5.65 -1.23 -3.51
C THR A 190 -6.77 -1.34 -4.53
N HIS A 191 -7.98 -1.60 -4.06
CA HIS A 191 -9.22 -1.45 -4.83
C HIS A 191 -9.91 -0.11 -4.54
N ASP A 192 -9.40 0.68 -3.58
CA ASP A 192 -9.87 2.02 -3.27
C ASP A 192 -9.11 3.04 -4.12
N LEU A 193 -9.75 3.48 -5.23
CA LEU A 193 -9.16 4.44 -6.15
C LEU A 193 -9.06 5.86 -5.56
N ALA A 194 -9.86 6.19 -4.54
CA ALA A 194 -9.70 7.48 -3.84
C ALA A 194 -8.42 7.49 -3.02
N PHE A 195 -8.13 6.40 -2.31
CA PHE A 195 -6.85 6.22 -1.61
C PHE A 195 -5.66 6.24 -2.57
N ALA A 196 -5.75 5.54 -3.71
CA ALA A 196 -4.70 5.59 -4.74
C ALA A 196 -4.50 7.02 -5.28
N ALA A 197 -5.58 7.80 -5.46
CA ALA A 197 -5.51 9.19 -5.91
C ALA A 197 -4.82 10.13 -4.91
N GLU A 198 -4.96 9.86 -3.61
CA GLU A 198 -4.38 10.66 -2.54
C GLU A 198 -2.90 10.35 -2.31
N MET A 199 -2.50 9.08 -2.51
CA MET A 199 -1.18 8.60 -2.12
C MET A 199 -0.18 8.51 -3.26
N ALA A 200 -0.63 8.16 -4.48
CA ALA A 200 0.28 7.73 -5.52
C ALA A 200 0.78 8.86 -6.42
N ASP A 201 2.07 8.80 -6.76
CA ASP A 201 2.65 9.56 -7.86
C ASP A 201 2.30 8.92 -9.20
N ARG A 202 2.27 7.58 -9.22
CA ARG A 202 1.94 6.77 -10.40
C ARG A 202 0.97 5.66 -10.04
N VAL A 203 -0.01 5.46 -10.92
CA VAL A 203 -0.99 4.38 -10.85
C VAL A 203 -0.72 3.40 -11.99
N CYS A 204 -0.70 2.11 -11.67
CA CYS A 204 -0.66 1.02 -12.63
C CYS A 204 -1.96 0.23 -12.54
N VAL A 205 -2.63 0.06 -13.68
CA VAL A 205 -3.89 -0.69 -13.77
C VAL A 205 -3.58 -2.10 -14.21
N MET A 206 -4.03 -3.07 -13.42
CA MET A 206 -3.87 -4.49 -13.70
C MET A 206 -5.20 -5.14 -14.07
N ASP A 207 -5.16 -6.01 -15.06
CA ASP A 207 -6.26 -6.88 -15.45
C ASP A 207 -5.71 -8.21 -15.98
N ASP A 208 -6.33 -9.32 -15.58
CA ASP A 208 -5.99 -10.69 -16.02
C ASP A 208 -4.48 -11.02 -15.99
N GLY A 209 -3.78 -10.60 -14.93
CA GLY A 209 -2.34 -10.88 -14.74
C GLY A 209 -1.38 -9.97 -15.52
N ASN A 210 -1.87 -8.93 -16.16
CA ASN A 210 -1.08 -7.98 -16.95
C ASN A 210 -1.27 -6.52 -16.47
N VAL A 211 -0.26 -5.67 -16.71
CA VAL A 211 -0.36 -4.21 -16.54
C VAL A 211 -0.87 -3.59 -17.83
N ILE A 212 -2.17 -3.26 -17.88
CA ILE A 212 -2.84 -2.77 -19.07
C ILE A 212 -2.76 -1.25 -19.26
N GLY A 213 -2.34 -0.52 -18.21
CA GLY A 213 -2.15 0.93 -18.29
C GLY A 213 -1.37 1.47 -17.11
N ARG A 214 -0.70 2.60 -17.31
CA ARG A 214 0.05 3.31 -16.27
C ARG A 214 0.11 4.80 -16.56
N GLY A 215 0.18 5.60 -15.51
CA GLY A 215 0.29 7.06 -15.60
C GLY A 215 0.13 7.71 -14.24
N THR A 216 0.09 9.04 -14.22
CA THR A 216 -0.31 9.78 -13.02
C THR A 216 -1.77 9.47 -12.66
N PRO A 217 -2.22 9.69 -11.42
CA PRO A 217 -3.63 9.53 -11.06
C PRO A 217 -4.58 10.28 -11.99
N ARG A 218 -4.18 11.47 -12.46
CA ARG A 218 -4.98 12.26 -13.41
C ARG A 218 -5.11 11.62 -14.79
N GLU A 219 -4.02 11.05 -15.31
CA GLU A 219 -4.06 10.38 -16.61
C GLU A 219 -4.91 9.12 -16.54
N VAL A 220 -4.70 8.29 -15.51
CA VAL A 220 -5.37 7.00 -15.37
C VAL A 220 -6.86 7.16 -15.04
N PHE A 221 -7.22 8.02 -14.07
CA PHE A 221 -8.62 8.08 -13.61
C PHE A 221 -9.55 8.87 -14.52
N TYR A 222 -9.03 9.58 -15.52
CA TYR A 222 -9.80 10.20 -16.60
C TYR A 222 -9.79 9.38 -17.90
N ASP A 223 -9.10 8.23 -17.93
CA ASP A 223 -9.16 7.28 -19.04
C ASP A 223 -10.31 6.27 -18.80
N ASN A 224 -11.49 6.62 -19.30
CA ASN A 224 -12.68 5.81 -19.12
C ASN A 224 -12.55 4.43 -19.79
N ASP A 225 -11.92 4.36 -20.97
CA ASP A 225 -11.77 3.08 -21.70
C ASP A 225 -10.87 2.12 -20.91
N LEU A 226 -9.77 2.62 -20.32
CA LEU A 226 -8.87 1.85 -19.46
C LEU A 226 -9.58 1.34 -18.20
N LEU A 227 -10.34 2.21 -17.53
CA LEU A 227 -11.06 1.83 -16.30
C LEU A 227 -12.19 0.85 -16.58
N GLU A 228 -12.94 1.01 -17.70
CA GLU A 228 -13.98 0.07 -18.11
C GLU A 228 -13.38 -1.32 -18.42
N GLN A 229 -12.25 -1.37 -19.12
CA GLN A 229 -11.53 -2.62 -19.37
C GLN A 229 -11.18 -3.36 -18.07
N ALA A 230 -10.67 -2.64 -17.07
CA ALA A 230 -10.33 -3.21 -15.77
C ALA A 230 -11.55 -3.42 -14.84
N ASN A 231 -12.77 -3.14 -15.30
CA ASN A 231 -14.01 -3.14 -14.50
C ASN A 231 -13.89 -2.27 -13.22
N LEU A 232 -13.23 -1.11 -13.35
CA LEU A 232 -13.05 -0.13 -12.30
C LEU A 232 -13.97 1.08 -12.49
N ARG A 233 -14.28 1.78 -11.38
CA ARG A 233 -15.03 3.03 -11.41
C ARG A 233 -14.14 4.18 -10.93
N PRO A 234 -14.11 5.32 -11.63
CA PRO A 234 -13.31 6.46 -11.21
C PRO A 234 -13.61 6.90 -9.77
N PRO A 235 -12.66 7.54 -9.07
CA PRO A 235 -12.90 8.20 -7.79
C PRO A 235 -14.10 9.15 -7.83
N THR A 236 -14.75 9.38 -6.69
CA THR A 236 -15.94 10.23 -6.62
C THR A 236 -15.66 11.64 -7.13
N ALA A 237 -14.51 12.22 -6.79
CA ALA A 237 -14.12 13.55 -7.29
C ALA A 237 -14.08 13.62 -8.82
N VAL A 238 -13.53 12.60 -9.48
CA VAL A 238 -13.48 12.49 -10.95
C VAL A 238 -14.90 12.40 -11.54
N ARG A 239 -15.76 11.53 -10.99
CA ARG A 239 -17.14 11.37 -11.47
C ARG A 239 -17.93 12.65 -11.34
N VAL A 240 -17.85 13.33 -10.20
CA VAL A 240 -18.53 14.60 -9.95
C VAL A 240 -18.03 15.67 -10.94
N ALA A 241 -16.73 15.75 -11.19
CA ALA A 241 -16.15 16.68 -12.15
C ALA A 241 -16.66 16.44 -13.57
N LEU A 242 -16.72 15.18 -14.00
CA LEU A 242 -17.25 14.80 -15.33
C LEU A 242 -18.74 15.10 -15.44
N ASP A 243 -19.55 14.72 -14.46
CA ASP A 243 -21.01 14.91 -14.44
C ASP A 243 -21.39 16.40 -14.37
N ALA A 244 -20.62 17.20 -13.65
CA ALA A 244 -20.85 18.66 -13.56
C ALA A 244 -20.29 19.44 -14.74
N GLY A 245 -19.58 18.79 -15.67
CA GLY A 245 -18.93 19.45 -16.80
C GLY A 245 -17.89 20.48 -16.36
N LEU A 246 -17.17 20.19 -15.24
CA LEU A 246 -16.09 21.05 -14.78
C LEU A 246 -14.96 21.06 -15.79
N ASP A 247 -14.22 22.18 -15.84
CA ASP A 247 -13.15 22.36 -16.81
C ASP A 247 -12.14 21.22 -16.76
N VAL A 248 -11.93 20.58 -17.91
CA VAL A 248 -11.07 19.41 -18.09
C VAL A 248 -9.60 19.74 -17.72
N ASP A 249 -9.19 20.99 -17.81
CA ASP A 249 -7.83 21.40 -17.49
C ASP A 249 -7.50 21.29 -15.99
N SER A 250 -8.52 21.36 -15.10
CA SER A 250 -8.31 21.23 -13.65
C SER A 250 -8.24 19.78 -13.15
N ARG A 251 -8.89 18.84 -13.84
CA ARG A 251 -8.90 17.38 -13.59
C ARG A 251 -8.73 16.99 -12.11
N PRO A 252 -9.67 17.32 -11.22
CA PRO A 252 -9.57 16.96 -9.81
C PRO A 252 -9.63 15.44 -9.64
N VAL A 253 -8.71 14.86 -8.88
CA VAL A 253 -8.68 13.42 -8.58
C VAL A 253 -9.00 13.10 -7.14
N THR A 254 -8.82 14.10 -6.25
CA THR A 254 -9.13 13.99 -4.82
C THR A 254 -10.31 14.89 -4.44
N ASP A 255 -10.96 14.59 -3.33
CA ASP A 255 -12.01 15.46 -2.78
C ASP A 255 -11.46 16.87 -2.45
N ALA A 256 -10.22 16.97 -1.99
CA ALA A 256 -9.55 18.24 -1.75
C ALA A 256 -9.35 19.06 -3.03
N ASP A 257 -9.04 18.41 -4.15
CA ASP A 257 -8.96 19.11 -5.44
C ASP A 257 -10.33 19.61 -5.89
N LEU A 258 -11.37 18.77 -5.73
CA LEU A 258 -12.73 19.15 -6.09
C LEU A 258 -13.24 20.35 -5.27
N VAL A 259 -12.98 20.37 -3.97
CA VAL A 259 -13.36 21.49 -3.09
C VAL A 259 -12.74 22.80 -3.55
N LYS A 260 -11.48 22.81 -4.01
CA LYS A 260 -10.81 24.01 -4.54
C LYS A 260 -11.48 24.61 -5.78
N LEU A 261 -12.26 23.82 -6.51
CA LEU A 261 -12.97 24.26 -7.72
C LEU A 261 -14.37 24.77 -7.42
N LEU A 262 -14.89 24.56 -6.20
CA LEU A 262 -16.19 25.08 -5.82
C LEU A 262 -16.10 26.60 -5.58
N PRO A 263 -17.12 27.38 -6.03
CA PRO A 263 -17.15 28.82 -5.77
C PRO A 263 -17.26 29.10 -4.26
N ASP A 264 -16.63 30.16 -3.78
CA ASP A 264 -16.58 30.55 -2.36
C ASP A 264 -17.96 30.60 -1.65
N HIS A 265 -19.04 30.80 -2.41
CA HIS A 265 -20.40 30.86 -1.86
C HIS A 265 -21.00 29.46 -1.61
N ALA A 266 -20.36 28.37 -2.08
CA ALA A 266 -20.82 27.00 -1.83
C ALA A 266 -20.30 26.45 -0.50
N MET A 267 -19.35 27.13 0.14
CA MET A 267 -18.85 26.74 1.44
C MET A 267 -19.78 27.27 2.53
N PRO A 268 -20.32 26.42 3.45
CA PRO A 268 -21.07 26.86 4.59
C PRO A 268 -20.18 27.78 5.44
N SER A 269 -20.71 28.94 5.87
CA SER A 269 -20.00 29.91 6.68
C SER A 269 -19.63 29.41 8.09
N GLU A 270 -20.16 28.27 8.50
CA GLU A 270 -19.80 27.55 9.73
C GLU A 270 -19.61 26.06 9.44
N PRO A 271 -18.64 25.41 10.09
CA PRO A 271 -18.51 23.94 9.99
C PRO A 271 -19.80 23.29 10.51
N ILE A 272 -20.33 22.32 9.77
CA ILE A 272 -21.46 21.50 10.21
C ILE A 272 -21.06 20.84 11.52
N ARG A 273 -21.57 21.35 12.65
CA ARG A 273 -21.40 20.69 13.94
C ARG A 273 -22.17 19.37 13.85
N ALA A 274 -21.46 18.25 14.03
CA ALA A 274 -22.13 16.98 14.29
C ALA A 274 -22.99 17.20 15.55
N GLU A 275 -24.31 17.30 15.38
CA GLU A 275 -25.23 17.29 16.51
C GLU A 275 -25.02 15.94 17.21
N SER A 276 -24.59 16.01 18.45
CA SER A 276 -24.52 14.84 19.32
C SER A 276 -25.90 14.20 19.35
N LEU A 277 -26.01 13.00 18.80
CA LEU A 277 -27.18 12.12 18.96
C LEU A 277 -27.22 11.62 20.42
N ASP A 278 -27.31 12.52 21.35
CA ASP A 278 -27.54 12.24 22.76
C ASP A 278 -29.05 12.24 23.03
N GLY A 279 -29.69 11.24 22.47
CA GLY A 279 -31.09 10.92 22.69
C GLY A 279 -31.30 10.03 23.93
N THR A 280 -31.00 10.55 25.10
CA THR A 280 -31.51 9.96 26.35
C THR A 280 -33.05 10.06 26.39
N GLN A 281 -33.73 9.04 25.90
CA GLN A 281 -35.10 8.82 26.31
C GLN A 281 -35.11 8.14 27.70
N LYS A 282 -35.30 8.95 28.75
CA LYS A 282 -35.91 8.48 29.99
C LYS A 282 -37.41 8.20 29.75
N LYS A 283 -37.80 6.94 29.87
CA LYS A 283 -39.00 6.55 30.59
C LYS A 283 -38.96 5.06 30.90
#